data_55c016db8c8e33b50242d7ea05b98e5a
#
_entry.id   55c016db8c8e33b50242d7ea05b98e5a
#
_cell.length_a   1.000
_cell.length_b   1.000
_cell.length_c   1.000
_cell.angle_alpha   90.00
_cell.angle_beta   90.00
_cell.angle_gamma   90.00
#
_symmetry.space_group_name_H-M   'P 1'
#
loop_
_entity.id
_entity.type
_entity.pdbx_description
1 polymer ?
#
loop_
_entity_poly.entity_id
_entity_poly.type
_entity_poly.pdbx_seq_one_letter_code
_entity_poly.pdbx_strand_id
1 'polypeptide(L)' 'MSNIKLISTTALANIISISVKDLFNRFNNLGLIEKDEKNSWVLTQKGISFGGEYIKNKQYGEYIAWP' A
#
# COMPACT_ATOMS: atom_id res chain seq x y z
N MET A 1 -22.90 8.99 1.67
CA MET A 1 -21.98 7.98 2.14
C MET A 1 -20.99 7.58 1.08
N SER A 2 -19.77 7.79 1.36
CA SER A 2 -18.76 7.45 0.39
C SER A 2 -18.41 5.97 0.51
N ASN A 3 -18.58 5.25 -0.57
CA ASN A 3 -18.09 3.89 -0.68
C ASN A 3 -16.72 3.92 -1.34
N ILE A 4 -15.74 4.37 -0.58
CA ILE A 4 -14.38 4.37 -1.10
C ILE A 4 -13.91 2.92 -1.14
N LYS A 5 -13.68 2.44 -2.35
CA LYS A 5 -13.18 1.10 -2.55
C LYS A 5 -11.67 1.13 -2.47
N LEU A 6 -11.14 0.48 -1.46
CA LEU A 6 -9.70 0.35 -1.33
C LEU A 6 -9.19 -0.74 -2.27
N ILE A 7 -8.06 -0.50 -2.89
CA ILE A 7 -7.42 -1.50 -3.74
C ILE A 7 -6.03 -1.82 -3.18
N SER A 8 -5.61 -3.06 -3.34
CA SER A 8 -4.29 -3.47 -2.88
C SER A 8 -3.20 -2.79 -3.71
N THR A 9 -2.00 -2.71 -3.14
CA THR A 9 -0.85 -2.17 -3.87
C THR A 9 -0.59 -2.97 -5.14
N THR A 10 -0.75 -4.29 -5.09
CA THR A 10 -0.58 -5.16 -6.26
C THR A 10 -1.60 -4.83 -7.35
N ALA A 11 -2.88 -4.67 -6.98
CA ALA A 11 -3.91 -4.33 -7.94
C ALA A 11 -3.67 -2.96 -8.56
N LEU A 12 -3.24 -2.00 -7.74
CA LEU A 12 -2.93 -0.66 -8.23
C LEU A 12 -1.77 -0.70 -9.24
N ALA A 13 -0.73 -1.48 -8.97
CA ALA A 13 0.39 -1.62 -9.88
C ALA A 13 -0.07 -2.17 -11.23
N ASN A 14 -0.98 -3.14 -11.22
CA ASN A 14 -1.53 -3.70 -12.46
C ASN A 14 -2.33 -2.66 -13.24
N ILE A 15 -3.11 -1.83 -12.55
CA ILE A 15 -3.93 -0.80 -13.19
C ILE A 15 -3.05 0.23 -13.91
N ILE A 16 -1.94 0.62 -13.32
CA ILE A 16 -1.05 1.63 -13.91
C ILE A 16 0.09 1.01 -14.71
N SER A 17 0.07 -0.31 -14.88
CA SER A 17 0.99 -1.06 -15.75
C SER A 17 2.46 -0.93 -15.35
N ILE A 18 2.75 -0.99 -14.05
CA ILE A 18 4.12 -1.07 -13.56
C ILE A 18 4.25 -2.29 -12.66
N SER A 19 5.48 -2.70 -12.38
CA SER A 19 5.70 -3.83 -11.48
C SER A 19 5.35 -3.42 -10.05
N VAL A 20 4.97 -4.41 -9.25
CA VAL A 20 4.66 -4.18 -7.82
C VAL A 20 5.88 -3.61 -7.11
N LYS A 21 7.07 -4.12 -7.44
CA LYS A 21 8.31 -3.65 -6.86
C LYS A 21 8.55 -2.18 -7.16
N ASP A 22 8.31 -1.75 -8.39
CA ASP A 22 8.46 -0.35 -8.77
C ASP A 22 7.49 0.54 -8.02
N LEU A 23 6.25 0.08 -7.85
CA LEU A 23 5.25 0.86 -7.12
C LEU A 23 5.63 1.01 -5.65
N PHE A 24 6.10 -0.05 -5.00
CA PHE A 24 6.59 0.04 -3.63
C PHE A 24 7.74 1.03 -3.52
N ASN A 25 8.68 1.01 -4.47
CA ASN A 25 9.80 1.94 -4.48
C ASN A 25 9.33 3.38 -4.62
N ARG A 26 8.35 3.63 -5.48
CA ARG A 26 7.78 4.97 -5.66
C ARG A 26 7.12 5.47 -4.40
N PHE A 27 6.32 4.63 -3.75
CA PHE A 27 5.67 4.99 -2.49
C PHE A 27 6.69 5.25 -1.39
N ASN A 28 7.75 4.46 -1.34
CA ASN A 28 8.83 4.68 -0.38
C ASN A 28 9.52 6.02 -0.62
N ASN A 29 9.81 6.35 -1.87
CA ASN A 29 10.42 7.63 -2.23
C ASN A 29 9.53 8.81 -1.89
N LEU A 30 8.22 8.64 -2.00
CA LEU A 30 7.25 9.67 -1.63
C LEU A 30 7.06 9.79 -0.12
N GLY A 31 7.62 8.86 0.65
CA GLY A 31 7.49 8.86 2.10
C GLY A 31 6.15 8.30 2.61
N LEU A 32 5.43 7.57 1.77
CA LEU A 32 4.14 7.00 2.15
C LEU A 32 4.27 5.69 2.89
N ILE A 33 5.32 4.94 2.60
CA ILE A 33 5.64 3.67 3.25
C ILE A 33 7.12 3.61 3.56
N GLU A 34 7.48 2.75 4.50
CA GLU A 34 8.88 2.50 4.84
C GLU A 34 9.03 1.05 5.28
N LYS A 35 10.25 0.58 5.35
CA LYS A 35 10.51 -0.77 5.84
C LYS A 35 10.82 -0.74 7.33
N ASP A 36 10.24 -1.69 8.06
CA ASP A 36 10.50 -1.86 9.47
C ASP A 36 11.74 -2.74 9.69
N GLU A 37 12.01 -3.07 10.95
CA GLU A 37 13.16 -3.90 11.31
C GLU A 37 13.11 -5.30 10.69
N LYS A 38 11.91 -5.79 10.41
CA LYS A 38 11.69 -7.10 9.81
C LYS A 38 11.71 -7.07 8.29
N ASN A 39 12.06 -5.92 7.72
CA ASN A 39 12.08 -5.72 6.28
C ASN A 39 10.69 -5.82 5.65
N SER A 40 9.66 -5.46 6.39
CA SER A 40 8.28 -5.43 5.94
C SER A 40 7.85 -4.00 5.66
N TRP A 41 7.00 -3.82 4.66
CA TRP A 41 6.47 -2.50 4.34
C TRP A 41 5.44 -2.08 5.38
N VAL A 42 5.57 -0.87 5.89
CA VAL A 42 4.63 -0.29 6.85
C VAL A 42 4.24 1.10 6.38
N LEU A 43 3.01 1.51 6.72
CA LEU A 43 2.54 2.86 6.42
C LEU A 43 3.22 3.86 7.33
N THR A 44 3.68 4.97 6.73
CA THR A 44 4.12 6.13 7.50
C THR A 44 2.89 6.96 7.89
N GLN A 45 3.09 7.95 8.75
CA GLN A 45 2.01 8.87 9.07
C GLN A 45 1.49 9.58 7.82
N LYS A 46 2.39 9.92 6.89
CA LYS A 46 2.01 10.51 5.63
C LYS A 46 1.15 9.56 4.79
N GLY A 47 1.51 8.26 4.76
CA GLY A 47 0.74 7.26 4.04
C GLY A 47 -0.67 7.10 4.62
N ILE A 48 -0.78 7.11 5.93
CA ILE A 48 -2.09 7.05 6.60
C ILE A 48 -2.92 8.27 6.25
N SER A 49 -2.33 9.45 6.27
CA SER A 49 -3.00 10.70 5.91
C SER A 49 -3.46 10.69 4.47
N PHE A 50 -2.78 9.98 3.61
CA PHE A 50 -3.12 9.83 2.19
C PHE A 50 -4.29 8.87 1.97
N GLY A 51 -4.68 8.14 3.01
CA GLY A 51 -5.79 7.20 2.94
C GLY A 51 -5.37 5.74 2.90
N GLY A 52 -4.09 5.44 3.06
CA GLY A 52 -3.62 4.06 3.10
C GLY A 52 -4.11 3.34 4.35
N GLU A 53 -4.43 2.07 4.21
CA GLU A 53 -4.92 1.24 5.30
C GLU A 53 -4.36 -0.16 5.21
N TYR A 54 -4.27 -0.82 6.35
CA TYR A 54 -3.92 -2.24 6.41
C TYR A 54 -5.18 -3.06 6.29
N ILE A 55 -5.16 -4.04 5.38
CA ILE A 55 -6.28 -4.97 5.18
C ILE A 55 -5.79 -6.36 5.57
N LYS A 56 -6.54 -7.04 6.41
CA LYS A 56 -6.26 -8.41 6.78
C LYS A 56 -7.05 -9.36 5.90
N ASN A 57 -6.36 -10.37 5.37
CA ASN A 57 -6.96 -11.37 4.52
C ASN A 57 -6.51 -12.75 4.99
N LYS A 58 -7.45 -13.67 5.15
CA LYS A 58 -7.13 -15.02 5.63
C LYS A 58 -6.21 -15.78 4.69
N GLN A 59 -6.26 -15.48 3.41
CA GLN A 59 -5.51 -16.19 2.39
C GLN A 59 -4.13 -15.59 2.17
N TYR A 60 -4.02 -14.27 2.19
CA TYR A 60 -2.79 -13.56 1.85
C TYR A 60 -2.12 -12.86 3.03
N GLY A 61 -2.76 -12.88 4.21
CA GLY A 61 -2.27 -12.14 5.36
C GLY A 61 -2.61 -10.67 5.28
N GLU A 62 -1.77 -9.83 5.86
CA GLU A 62 -2.01 -8.39 5.89
C GLU A 62 -1.33 -7.70 4.72
N TYR A 63 -2.03 -6.75 4.11
CA TYR A 63 -1.47 -5.96 3.02
C TYR A 63 -1.96 -4.51 3.11
N ILE A 64 -1.24 -3.62 2.41
CA ILE A 64 -1.56 -2.20 2.37
C ILE A 64 -2.46 -1.93 1.16
N ALA A 65 -3.56 -1.23 1.41
CA ALA A 65 -4.51 -0.85 0.37
C ALA A 65 -4.65 0.66 0.30
N TRP A 66 -5.03 1.16 -0.87
CA TRP A 66 -5.12 2.59 -1.17
C TRP A 66 -6.48 2.93 -1.76
N PRO A 67 -6.98 4.15 -1.51
CA PRO A 67 -8.25 4.59 -2.11
C PRO A 67 -8.18 4.75 -3.61
#